data_3868c7e0af13a52ba20f7ecd0068b930
#
_entry.id   3868c7e0af13a52ba20f7ecd0068b930
#
_cell.length_a   1.000
_cell.length_b   1.000
_cell.length_c   1.000
_cell.angle_alpha   90.00
_cell.angle_beta   90.00
_cell.angle_gamma   90.00
#
_symmetry.space_group_name_H-M   'P 1'
#
loop_
_entity.id
_entity.type
_entity.pdbx_description
1 polymer ?
#
loop_
_entity_poly.entity_id
_entity_poly.type
_entity_poly.pdbx_seq_one_letter_code
_entity_poly.pdbx_strand_id
1 'polypeptide(L)'
;MRYTVGLTGGIGSGKSAVAERFAGKGIVIVDADVAAHRLTAPEGMAMGAICAAFGPSFTAADGSLDRVRMRAHVFANASERKRLEAILHPMIRSMCEAERSTAASPYVMLVVPLLFESTRHSTTRAKPRDATVQRTLVVACDQRVQIERVMRRSAMSEDEVKAIIAAQMSAAQRIALADDVIDNSGPAEALDQPVERLHRQYLEAAAQYR
;
A
#
# COMPACT_ATOMS: atom_id res chain seq x y z
N MET A 1 -7.65 20.04 4.54
CA MET A 1 -7.14 18.67 4.19
C MET A 1 -8.01 18.08 3.09
N ARG A 2 -7.46 17.26 2.19
CA ARG A 2 -8.24 16.57 1.15
C ARG A 2 -8.91 15.32 1.72
N TYR A 3 -10.15 15.04 1.32
CA TYR A 3 -10.80 13.77 1.63
C TYR A 3 -9.95 12.63 1.05
N THR A 4 -9.60 11.67 1.88
CA THR A 4 -8.67 10.60 1.49
C THR A 4 -9.30 9.24 1.72
N VAL A 5 -9.29 8.42 0.68
CA VAL A 5 -9.69 7.01 0.73
C VAL A 5 -8.43 6.15 0.77
N GLY A 6 -8.25 5.37 1.82
CA GLY A 6 -7.16 4.41 1.94
C GLY A 6 -7.49 3.12 1.18
N LEU A 7 -6.73 2.81 0.15
CA LEU A 7 -6.87 1.57 -0.63
C LEU A 7 -5.89 0.51 -0.13
N THR A 8 -6.40 -0.63 0.26
CA THR A 8 -5.58 -1.77 0.72
C THR A 8 -6.09 -3.11 0.21
N GLY A 9 -5.34 -4.18 0.48
CA GLY A 9 -5.69 -5.53 0.08
C GLY A 9 -4.48 -6.45 0.11
N GLY A 10 -4.68 -7.77 0.12
CA GLY A 10 -3.61 -8.76 0.15
C GLY A 10 -2.71 -8.75 -1.08
N ILE A 11 -1.62 -9.50 -1.00
CA ILE A 11 -0.76 -9.77 -2.16
C ILE A 11 -1.61 -10.37 -3.28
N GLY A 12 -1.40 -9.94 -4.53
CA GLY A 12 -2.14 -10.46 -5.69
C GLY A 12 -3.62 -10.09 -5.77
N SER A 13 -4.17 -9.30 -4.83
CA SER A 13 -5.59 -8.90 -4.86
C SER A 13 -5.95 -7.95 -6.02
N GLY A 14 -4.97 -7.31 -6.64
CA GLY A 14 -5.19 -6.38 -7.76
C GLY A 14 -5.48 -4.94 -7.35
N LYS A 15 -4.92 -4.47 -6.24
CA LYS A 15 -4.98 -3.05 -5.82
C LYS A 15 -4.65 -2.08 -6.94
N SER A 16 -3.59 -2.36 -7.71
CA SER A 16 -3.15 -1.49 -8.82
C SER A 16 -4.24 -1.37 -9.90
N ALA A 17 -4.90 -2.48 -10.26
CA ALA A 17 -5.98 -2.45 -11.25
C ALA A 17 -7.19 -1.62 -10.80
N VAL A 18 -7.49 -1.60 -9.49
CA VAL A 18 -8.53 -0.75 -8.92
C VAL A 18 -8.06 0.71 -8.88
N ALA A 19 -6.82 0.96 -8.44
CA ALA A 19 -6.24 2.32 -8.40
C ALA A 19 -6.20 2.96 -9.80
N GLU A 20 -5.78 2.22 -10.82
CA GLU A 20 -5.76 2.66 -12.23
C GLU A 20 -7.14 3.09 -12.73
N ARG A 21 -8.22 2.39 -12.35
CA ARG A 21 -9.58 2.77 -12.72
C ARG A 21 -10.01 4.09 -12.07
N PHE A 22 -9.66 4.30 -10.82
CA PHE A 22 -9.89 5.60 -10.18
C PHE A 22 -9.02 6.70 -10.79
N ALA A 23 -7.77 6.41 -11.15
CA ALA A 23 -6.90 7.34 -11.87
C ALA A 23 -7.50 7.73 -13.23
N GLY A 24 -8.08 6.78 -13.98
CA GLY A 24 -8.80 7.03 -15.23
C GLY A 24 -10.03 7.94 -15.08
N LYS A 25 -10.53 8.12 -13.85
CA LYS A 25 -11.60 9.07 -13.51
C LYS A 25 -11.05 10.42 -13.00
N GLY A 26 -9.76 10.68 -13.16
CA GLY A 26 -9.12 11.92 -12.75
C GLY A 26 -8.80 12.01 -11.26
N ILE A 27 -8.81 10.90 -10.53
CA ILE A 27 -8.45 10.87 -9.11
C ILE A 27 -6.94 10.70 -8.94
N VAL A 28 -6.34 11.55 -8.13
CA VAL A 28 -4.92 11.45 -7.77
C VAL A 28 -4.71 10.22 -6.89
N ILE A 29 -3.78 9.37 -7.33
CA ILE A 29 -3.35 8.18 -6.60
C ILE A 29 -2.01 8.50 -5.94
N VAL A 30 -1.96 8.39 -4.63
CA VAL A 30 -0.73 8.47 -3.83
C VAL A 30 -0.40 7.07 -3.36
N ASP A 31 0.77 6.55 -3.74
CA ASP A 31 1.16 5.17 -3.46
C ASP A 31 2.38 5.13 -2.55
N ALA A 32 2.23 4.53 -1.37
CA ALA A 32 3.29 4.42 -0.37
C ALA A 32 4.47 3.55 -0.85
N ASP A 33 4.23 2.54 -1.71
CA ASP A 33 5.31 1.74 -2.29
C ASP A 33 6.10 2.55 -3.32
N VAL A 34 5.42 3.37 -4.13
CA VAL A 34 6.07 4.30 -5.06
C VAL A 34 6.89 5.33 -4.30
N ALA A 35 6.35 5.89 -3.22
CA ALA A 35 7.08 6.82 -2.35
C ALA A 35 8.34 6.15 -1.76
N ALA A 36 8.24 4.92 -1.25
CA ALA A 36 9.37 4.15 -0.75
C ALA A 36 10.42 3.88 -1.84
N HIS A 37 9.98 3.62 -3.08
CA HIS A 37 10.86 3.45 -4.23
C HIS A 37 11.64 4.73 -4.55
N ARG A 38 10.98 5.87 -4.59
CA ARG A 38 11.61 7.17 -4.86
C ARG A 38 12.61 7.56 -3.78
N LEU A 39 12.27 7.33 -2.51
CA LEU A 39 13.15 7.60 -1.36
C LEU A 39 14.44 6.76 -1.37
N THR A 40 14.41 5.59 -1.99
CA THR A 40 15.52 4.64 -2.03
C THR A 40 16.08 4.42 -3.45
N ALA A 41 15.72 5.28 -4.40
CA ALA A 41 16.32 5.36 -5.73
C ALA A 41 17.74 5.97 -5.66
N PRO A 42 18.51 5.99 -6.77
CA PRO A 42 19.74 6.75 -6.84
C PRO A 42 19.51 8.20 -6.37
N GLU A 43 20.37 8.70 -5.49
CA GLU A 43 20.24 10.04 -4.85
C GLU A 43 18.95 10.21 -4.01
N GLY A 44 18.23 9.15 -3.72
CA GLY A 44 17.02 9.16 -2.91
C GLY A 44 17.29 9.65 -1.49
N MET A 45 16.38 10.49 -0.98
CA MET A 45 16.55 11.18 0.32
C MET A 45 16.80 10.24 1.51
N ALA A 46 16.36 8.98 1.44
CA ALA A 46 16.58 8.01 2.50
C ALA A 46 17.95 7.34 2.44
N MET A 47 18.67 7.41 1.31
CA MET A 47 19.91 6.65 1.10
C MET A 47 21.02 7.04 2.07
N GLY A 48 21.16 8.32 2.39
CA GLY A 48 22.14 8.77 3.37
C GLY A 48 21.93 8.18 4.76
N ALA A 49 20.69 8.19 5.25
CA ALA A 49 20.33 7.61 6.54
C ALA A 49 20.45 6.08 6.55
N ILE A 50 20.07 5.41 5.45
CA ILE A 50 20.21 3.96 5.30
C ILE A 50 21.68 3.57 5.28
N CYS A 51 22.52 4.28 4.52
CA CYS A 51 23.96 4.02 4.46
C CYS A 51 24.64 4.21 5.83
N ALA A 52 24.29 5.27 6.55
CA ALA A 52 24.77 5.50 7.90
C ALA A 52 24.32 4.41 8.91
N ALA A 53 23.10 3.88 8.74
CA ALA A 53 22.57 2.86 9.65
C ALA A 53 23.04 1.45 9.34
N PHE A 54 23.12 1.06 8.07
CA PHE A 54 23.35 -0.33 7.64
C PHE A 54 24.69 -0.53 6.94
N GLY A 55 25.37 0.55 6.59
CA GLY A 55 26.64 0.53 5.87
C GLY A 55 26.49 0.57 4.34
N PRO A 56 27.60 0.88 3.63
CA PRO A 56 27.60 1.04 2.18
C PRO A 56 27.33 -0.24 1.40
N SER A 57 27.46 -1.40 2.03
CA SER A 57 27.20 -2.70 1.37
C SER A 57 25.73 -2.91 0.96
N PHE A 58 24.81 -2.09 1.46
CA PHE A 58 23.39 -2.11 1.09
C PHE A 58 23.06 -1.11 -0.03
N THR A 59 24.08 -0.45 -0.60
CA THR A 59 23.93 0.41 -1.76
C THR A 59 24.32 -0.33 -3.02
N ALA A 60 23.48 -0.34 -4.03
CA ALA A 60 23.74 -0.91 -5.34
C ALA A 60 24.72 -0.05 -6.13
N ALA A 61 25.23 -0.56 -7.26
CA ALA A 61 26.22 0.12 -8.09
C ALA A 61 25.74 1.46 -8.67
N ASP A 62 24.42 1.63 -8.84
CA ASP A 62 23.78 2.87 -9.30
C ASP A 62 23.50 3.89 -8.18
N GLY A 63 23.85 3.58 -6.93
CA GLY A 63 23.58 4.40 -5.76
C GLY A 63 22.21 4.19 -5.11
N SER A 64 21.35 3.32 -5.66
CA SER A 64 20.06 2.95 -5.05
C SER A 64 20.23 1.94 -3.92
N LEU A 65 19.15 1.68 -3.19
CA LEU A 65 19.10 0.59 -2.21
C LEU A 65 19.19 -0.79 -2.90
N ASP A 66 20.17 -1.61 -2.50
CA ASP A 66 20.17 -3.05 -2.83
C ASP A 66 19.00 -3.75 -2.10
N ARG A 67 17.84 -3.76 -2.76
CA ARG A 67 16.60 -4.30 -2.21
C ARG A 67 16.66 -5.80 -1.94
N VAL A 68 17.43 -6.54 -2.73
CA VAL A 68 17.56 -7.98 -2.56
C VAL A 68 18.33 -8.27 -1.28
N ARG A 69 19.48 -7.63 -1.11
CA ARG A 69 20.30 -7.75 0.09
C ARG A 69 19.59 -7.22 1.33
N MET A 70 18.97 -6.05 1.25
CA MET A 70 18.23 -5.47 2.38
C MET A 70 17.06 -6.35 2.78
N ARG A 71 16.28 -6.89 1.84
CA ARG A 71 15.18 -7.82 2.14
C ARG A 71 15.67 -9.06 2.87
N ALA A 72 16.74 -9.69 2.40
CA ALA A 72 17.33 -10.85 3.06
C ALA A 72 17.77 -10.52 4.51
N HIS A 73 18.41 -9.36 4.70
CA HIS A 73 18.89 -8.91 6.02
C HIS A 73 17.75 -8.66 7.01
N VAL A 74 16.72 -7.90 6.63
CA VAL A 74 15.60 -7.56 7.53
C VAL A 74 14.62 -8.71 7.72
N PHE A 75 14.58 -9.68 6.78
CA PHE A 75 13.77 -10.89 6.95
C PHE A 75 14.33 -11.79 8.04
N ALA A 76 15.65 -11.92 8.10
CA ALA A 76 16.34 -12.72 9.10
C ALA A 76 16.38 -12.07 10.50
N ASN A 77 16.14 -10.74 10.59
CA ASN A 77 16.34 -10.00 11.84
C ASN A 77 15.25 -8.93 12.05
N ALA A 78 14.36 -9.21 13.02
CA ALA A 78 13.22 -8.32 13.33
C ALA A 78 13.66 -6.96 13.89
N SER A 79 14.80 -6.84 14.57
CA SER A 79 15.31 -5.56 15.08
C SER A 79 15.82 -4.68 13.92
N GLU A 80 16.51 -5.28 12.94
CA GLU A 80 16.98 -4.56 11.76
C GLU A 80 15.81 -4.12 10.86
N ARG A 81 14.75 -4.94 10.78
CA ARG A 81 13.52 -4.52 10.12
C ARG A 81 12.92 -3.28 10.79
N LYS A 82 12.79 -3.26 12.12
CA LYS A 82 12.27 -2.09 12.85
C LYS A 82 13.15 -0.85 12.64
N ARG A 83 14.46 -1.05 12.56
CA ARG A 83 15.42 0.03 12.32
C ARG A 83 15.24 0.65 10.93
N LEU A 84 15.05 -0.17 9.89
CA LEU A 84 14.75 0.29 8.55
C LEU A 84 13.39 1.01 8.47
N GLU A 85 12.37 0.42 9.09
CA GLU A 85 11.03 1.01 9.19
C GLU A 85 11.06 2.38 9.90
N ALA A 86 11.86 2.53 10.94
CA ALA A 86 12.02 3.81 11.67
C ALA A 86 12.63 4.92 10.79
N ILE A 87 13.46 4.57 9.81
CA ILE A 87 14.00 5.52 8.83
C ILE A 87 12.96 5.84 7.75
N LEU A 88 12.36 4.80 7.16
CA LEU A 88 11.53 4.96 5.97
C LEU A 88 10.11 5.48 6.26
N HIS A 89 9.46 5.02 7.34
CA HIS A 89 8.06 5.36 7.59
C HIS A 89 7.80 6.87 7.73
N PRO A 90 8.60 7.66 8.49
CA PRO A 90 8.36 9.10 8.56
C PRO A 90 8.58 9.79 7.22
N MET A 91 9.56 9.36 6.43
CA MET A 91 9.87 9.94 5.12
C MET A 91 8.78 9.62 4.09
N ILE A 92 8.29 8.36 4.07
CA ILE A 92 7.17 7.94 3.22
C ILE A 92 5.92 8.75 3.57
N ARG A 93 5.61 8.87 4.88
CA ARG A 93 4.45 9.65 5.34
C ARG A 93 4.55 11.11 4.89
N SER A 94 5.69 11.74 5.08
CA SER A 94 5.91 13.14 4.66
C SER A 94 5.74 13.31 3.15
N MET A 95 6.28 12.40 2.34
CA MET A 95 6.16 12.43 0.88
C MET A 95 4.70 12.24 0.44
N CYS A 96 4.00 11.25 0.99
CA CYS A 96 2.58 11.02 0.70
C CYS A 96 1.71 12.21 1.14
N GLU A 97 2.01 12.86 2.27
CA GLU A 97 1.29 14.04 2.72
C GLU A 97 1.51 15.23 1.79
N ALA A 98 2.73 15.46 1.32
CA ALA A 98 3.03 16.51 0.34
C ALA A 98 2.26 16.30 -0.96
N GLU A 99 2.23 15.07 -1.50
CA GLU A 99 1.47 14.74 -2.71
C GLU A 99 -0.04 14.91 -2.51
N ARG A 100 -0.57 14.50 -1.35
CA ARG A 100 -1.99 14.67 -1.02
C ARG A 100 -2.39 16.13 -0.89
N SER A 101 -1.53 16.96 -0.27
CA SER A 101 -1.82 18.38 -0.03
C SER A 101 -1.91 19.19 -1.33
N THR A 102 -1.13 18.80 -2.33
CA THR A 102 -1.08 19.46 -3.65
C THR A 102 -2.03 18.85 -4.68
N ALA A 103 -2.72 17.74 -4.33
CA ALA A 103 -3.61 17.06 -5.25
C ALA A 103 -4.75 17.98 -5.72
N ALA A 104 -5.01 18.00 -7.03
CA ALA A 104 -6.08 18.80 -7.64
C ALA A 104 -7.45 18.07 -7.68
N SER A 105 -7.46 16.74 -7.49
CA SER A 105 -8.70 15.95 -7.55
C SER A 105 -9.62 16.20 -6.35
N PRO A 106 -10.94 15.96 -6.47
CA PRO A 106 -11.90 16.17 -5.38
C PRO A 106 -11.59 15.40 -4.11
N TYR A 107 -11.05 14.20 -4.26
CA TYR A 107 -10.52 13.36 -3.19
C TYR A 107 -9.22 12.69 -3.66
N VAL A 108 -8.51 12.07 -2.75
CA VAL A 108 -7.26 11.35 -3.03
C VAL A 108 -7.43 9.89 -2.64
N MET A 109 -6.86 9.00 -3.44
CA MET A 109 -6.72 7.60 -3.07
C MET A 109 -5.30 7.31 -2.61
N LEU A 110 -5.14 6.95 -1.35
CA LEU A 110 -3.87 6.58 -0.73
C LEU A 110 -3.72 5.05 -0.72
N VAL A 111 -2.82 4.54 -1.54
CA VAL A 111 -2.55 3.09 -1.63
C VAL A 111 -1.54 2.70 -0.56
N VAL A 112 -1.98 1.85 0.39
CA VAL A 112 -1.13 1.33 1.47
C VAL A 112 -1.32 -0.19 1.58
N PRO A 113 -0.34 -1.02 1.22
CA PRO A 113 -0.51 -2.48 1.22
C PRO A 113 -0.84 -3.09 2.57
N LEU A 114 -0.27 -2.55 3.65
CA LEU A 114 -0.42 -3.04 5.03
C LEU A 114 -1.13 -2.00 5.91
N LEU A 115 -2.21 -1.41 5.41
CA LEU A 115 -2.92 -0.30 6.08
C LEU A 115 -3.42 -0.68 7.48
N PHE A 116 -3.94 -1.88 7.64
CA PHE A 116 -4.47 -2.36 8.93
C PHE A 116 -3.41 -3.03 9.81
N GLU A 117 -2.35 -3.58 9.21
CA GLU A 117 -1.27 -4.23 9.92
C GLU A 117 -0.38 -3.23 10.67
N SER A 118 -0.20 -2.04 10.13
CA SER A 118 0.56 -0.96 10.78
C SER A 118 -0.09 -0.44 12.07
N THR A 119 -1.37 -0.73 12.29
CA THR A 119 -2.13 -0.32 13.48
C THR A 119 -2.21 -1.39 14.57
N ARG A 120 -1.57 -2.55 14.41
CA ARG A 120 -1.61 -3.66 15.38
C ARG A 120 -1.10 -3.35 16.79
N HIS A 121 -0.51 -2.19 17.03
CA HIS A 121 -0.11 -1.76 18.38
C HIS A 121 -1.23 -1.06 19.17
N SER A 122 -2.44 -0.93 18.59
CA SER A 122 -3.61 -0.43 19.30
C SER A 122 -4.53 -1.59 19.64
N THR A 123 -4.69 -1.90 20.91
CA THR A 123 -5.50 -2.99 21.48
C THR A 123 -7.03 -2.78 21.33
N THR A 124 -7.45 -1.76 20.64
CA THR A 124 -8.86 -1.46 20.38
C THR A 124 -9.21 -1.68 18.92
N ARG A 125 -10.40 -2.19 18.63
CA ARG A 125 -11.09 -2.34 17.34
C ARG A 125 -11.22 -1.01 16.55
N ALA A 126 -10.23 -0.14 16.67
CA ALA A 126 -10.22 1.17 16.04
C ALA A 126 -9.79 1.04 14.59
N LYS A 127 -10.57 1.64 13.69
CA LYS A 127 -10.17 1.99 12.31
C LYS A 127 -8.75 2.53 12.32
N PRO A 128 -8.01 2.41 11.20
CA PRO A 128 -6.67 2.98 11.11
C PRO A 128 -6.74 4.42 11.63
N ARG A 129 -6.09 4.68 12.76
CA ARG A 129 -5.97 6.04 13.31
C ARG A 129 -4.88 6.82 12.59
N ASP A 130 -4.73 6.60 11.31
CA ASP A 130 -4.15 7.63 10.50
C ASP A 130 -5.24 8.69 10.33
N ALA A 131 -5.14 9.77 11.09
CA ALA A 131 -6.06 10.91 11.02
C ALA A 131 -6.19 11.49 9.59
N THR A 132 -5.43 10.93 8.66
CA THR A 132 -5.32 11.33 7.27
C THR A 132 -6.24 10.53 6.33
N VAL A 133 -6.79 9.38 6.77
CA VAL A 133 -7.70 8.53 5.98
C VAL A 133 -9.11 8.61 6.56
N GLN A 134 -10.05 9.10 5.77
CA GLN A 134 -11.45 9.25 6.19
C GLN A 134 -12.30 8.02 5.88
N ARG A 135 -11.89 7.23 4.88
CA ARG A 135 -12.60 6.03 4.45
C ARG A 135 -11.63 4.98 3.94
N THR A 136 -11.93 3.71 4.14
CA THR A 136 -11.08 2.60 3.75
C THR A 136 -11.76 1.72 2.70
N LEU A 137 -11.03 1.41 1.61
CA LEU A 137 -11.45 0.49 0.56
C LEU A 137 -10.53 -0.72 0.54
N VAL A 138 -11.11 -1.91 0.71
CA VAL A 138 -10.40 -3.18 0.60
C VAL A 138 -10.66 -3.81 -0.76
N VAL A 139 -9.60 -4.19 -1.45
CA VAL A 139 -9.70 -5.08 -2.61
C VAL A 139 -9.60 -6.52 -2.12
N ALA A 140 -10.75 -7.20 -2.11
CA ALA A 140 -10.86 -8.63 -1.84
C ALA A 140 -10.58 -9.44 -3.11
N CYS A 141 -10.11 -10.65 -2.93
CA CYS A 141 -9.88 -11.60 -4.03
C CYS A 141 -9.77 -13.01 -3.47
N ASP A 142 -10.28 -13.98 -4.19
CA ASP A 142 -10.11 -15.38 -3.84
C ASP A 142 -8.65 -15.76 -3.76
N GLN A 143 -8.28 -16.55 -2.74
CA GLN A 143 -6.90 -16.93 -2.49
C GLN A 143 -6.28 -17.66 -3.68
N ARG A 144 -7.04 -18.53 -4.35
CA ARG A 144 -6.59 -19.23 -5.56
C ARG A 144 -6.19 -18.23 -6.65
N VAL A 145 -7.02 -17.22 -6.90
CA VAL A 145 -6.76 -16.18 -7.90
C VAL A 145 -5.56 -15.32 -7.50
N GLN A 146 -5.39 -15.02 -6.21
CA GLN A 146 -4.21 -14.32 -5.70
C GLN A 146 -2.94 -15.11 -6.01
N ILE A 147 -2.91 -16.42 -5.71
CA ILE A 147 -1.76 -17.30 -5.95
C ILE A 147 -1.42 -17.32 -7.44
N GLU A 148 -2.40 -17.60 -8.30
CA GLU A 148 -2.21 -17.65 -9.76
C GLU A 148 -1.64 -16.34 -10.32
N ARG A 149 -2.16 -15.19 -9.87
CA ARG A 149 -1.68 -13.86 -10.29
C ARG A 149 -0.24 -13.58 -9.85
N VAL A 150 0.11 -13.94 -8.61
CA VAL A 150 1.46 -13.71 -8.08
C VAL A 150 2.48 -14.61 -8.76
N MET A 151 2.19 -15.91 -8.92
CA MET A 151 3.06 -16.85 -9.63
C MET A 151 3.34 -16.40 -11.07
N ARG A 152 2.29 -15.95 -11.79
CA ARG A 152 2.44 -15.45 -13.17
C ARG A 152 3.28 -14.17 -13.27
N ARG A 153 3.20 -13.28 -12.27
CA ARG A 153 3.93 -11.99 -12.24
C ARG A 153 5.36 -12.11 -11.73
N SER A 154 5.56 -12.99 -10.77
CA SER A 154 6.80 -13.09 -10.00
C SER A 154 7.20 -14.57 -10.01
N ALA A 155 8.40 -14.94 -10.34
CA ALA A 155 8.87 -16.34 -10.42
C ALA A 155 8.91 -17.02 -9.01
N MET A 156 7.80 -16.93 -8.26
CA MET A 156 7.63 -17.51 -6.92
C MET A 156 6.88 -18.83 -7.03
N SER A 157 7.23 -19.78 -6.18
CA SER A 157 6.46 -21.02 -6.00
C SER A 157 5.13 -20.77 -5.29
N GLU A 158 4.20 -21.69 -5.42
CA GLU A 158 2.92 -21.64 -4.74
C GLU A 158 3.08 -21.59 -3.22
N ASP A 159 4.02 -22.35 -2.66
CA ASP A 159 4.28 -22.40 -1.22
C ASP A 159 4.83 -21.08 -0.69
N GLU A 160 5.71 -20.41 -1.43
CA GLU A 160 6.20 -19.08 -1.08
C GLU A 160 5.06 -18.05 -1.05
N VAL A 161 4.16 -18.10 -2.05
CA VAL A 161 3.01 -17.20 -2.10
C VAL A 161 2.04 -17.47 -0.94
N LYS A 162 1.77 -18.73 -0.63
CA LYS A 162 0.95 -19.14 0.52
C LYS A 162 1.54 -18.66 1.85
N ALA A 163 2.87 -18.76 2.00
CA ALA A 163 3.56 -18.27 3.19
C ALA A 163 3.41 -16.75 3.35
N ILE A 164 3.50 -15.97 2.26
CA ILE A 164 3.27 -14.53 2.29
C ILE A 164 1.82 -14.21 2.66
N ILE A 165 0.84 -14.92 2.09
CA ILE A 165 -0.58 -14.72 2.41
C ILE A 165 -0.83 -15.03 3.88
N ALA A 166 -0.27 -16.11 4.42
CA ALA A 166 -0.42 -16.49 5.83
C ALA A 166 0.22 -15.48 6.80
N ALA A 167 1.27 -14.79 6.39
CA ALA A 167 1.92 -13.75 7.19
C ALA A 167 1.14 -12.42 7.23
N GLN A 168 0.20 -12.21 6.30
CA GLN A 168 -0.68 -11.04 6.26
C GLN A 168 -1.89 -11.22 7.18
N MET A 169 -2.59 -10.11 7.45
CA MET A 169 -3.94 -10.16 8.03
C MET A 169 -4.86 -10.99 7.13
N SER A 170 -5.74 -11.81 7.70
CA SER A 170 -6.67 -12.61 6.89
C SER A 170 -7.63 -11.73 6.08
N ALA A 171 -8.10 -12.24 4.93
CA ALA A 171 -9.07 -11.53 4.10
C ALA A 171 -10.34 -11.17 4.88
N ALA A 172 -10.86 -12.09 5.69
CA ALA A 172 -12.05 -11.85 6.52
C ALA A 172 -11.83 -10.71 7.53
N GLN A 173 -10.67 -10.64 8.19
CA GLN A 173 -10.35 -9.56 9.11
C GLN A 173 -10.23 -8.21 8.38
N ARG A 174 -9.59 -8.16 7.21
CA ARG A 174 -9.50 -6.92 6.42
C ARG A 174 -10.88 -6.43 5.98
N ILE A 175 -11.73 -7.34 5.48
CA ILE A 175 -13.10 -7.02 5.07
C ILE A 175 -13.90 -6.47 6.26
N ALA A 176 -13.79 -7.08 7.44
CA ALA A 176 -14.50 -6.62 8.64
C ALA A 176 -14.07 -5.23 9.14
N LEU A 177 -12.87 -4.76 8.78
CA LEU A 177 -12.35 -3.44 9.14
C LEU A 177 -12.59 -2.38 8.07
N ALA A 178 -12.98 -2.78 6.86
CA ALA A 178 -13.19 -1.89 5.73
C ALA A 178 -14.51 -1.13 5.82
N ASP A 179 -14.53 0.10 5.31
CA ASP A 179 -15.78 0.82 5.04
C ASP A 179 -16.41 0.35 3.73
N ASP A 180 -15.59 0.01 2.74
CA ASP A 180 -16.00 -0.47 1.43
C ASP A 180 -15.15 -1.66 0.99
N VAL A 181 -15.75 -2.52 0.17
CA VAL A 181 -15.08 -3.69 -0.39
C VAL A 181 -15.37 -3.78 -1.89
N ILE A 182 -14.33 -4.04 -2.67
CA ILE A 182 -14.43 -4.48 -4.07
C ILE A 182 -13.91 -5.91 -4.16
N ASP A 183 -14.72 -6.82 -4.66
CA ASP A 183 -14.27 -8.15 -5.04
C ASP A 183 -13.63 -8.11 -6.43
N ASN A 184 -12.39 -8.58 -6.51
CA ASN A 184 -11.61 -8.69 -7.74
C ASN A 184 -11.25 -10.15 -8.05
N SER A 185 -12.13 -11.09 -7.73
CA SER A 185 -11.95 -12.51 -8.07
C SER A 185 -12.31 -12.82 -9.53
N GLY A 186 -13.12 -11.97 -10.14
CA GLY A 186 -13.63 -12.13 -11.51
C GLY A 186 -12.73 -11.51 -12.60
N PRO A 187 -13.27 -11.39 -13.83
CA PRO A 187 -12.60 -10.75 -14.95
C PRO A 187 -12.42 -9.25 -14.69
N ALA A 188 -11.45 -8.65 -15.39
CA ALA A 188 -11.05 -7.25 -15.16
C ALA A 188 -12.22 -6.26 -15.34
N GLU A 189 -13.08 -6.51 -16.29
CA GLU A 189 -14.23 -5.67 -16.65
C GLU A 189 -15.28 -5.62 -15.53
N ALA A 190 -15.34 -6.66 -14.68
CA ALA A 190 -16.25 -6.70 -13.55
C ALA A 190 -15.96 -5.62 -12.49
N LEU A 191 -14.78 -5.00 -12.54
CA LEU A 191 -14.41 -3.89 -11.65
C LEU A 191 -15.09 -2.56 -12.02
N ASP A 192 -15.54 -2.38 -13.24
CA ASP A 192 -15.98 -1.07 -13.75
C ASP A 192 -17.22 -0.55 -13.01
N GLN A 193 -18.21 -1.40 -12.79
CA GLN A 193 -19.44 -1.00 -12.07
C GLN A 193 -19.20 -0.70 -10.58
N PRO A 194 -18.51 -1.58 -9.79
CA PRO A 194 -18.17 -1.27 -8.41
C PRO A 194 -17.35 0.01 -8.26
N VAL A 195 -16.37 0.22 -9.13
CA VAL A 195 -15.54 1.44 -9.11
C VAL A 195 -16.38 2.68 -9.41
N GLU A 196 -17.26 2.64 -10.42
CA GLU A 196 -18.16 3.76 -10.75
C GLU A 196 -19.08 4.12 -9.58
N ARG A 197 -19.68 3.12 -8.94
CA ARG A 197 -20.54 3.32 -7.76
C ARG A 197 -19.77 3.98 -6.62
N LEU A 198 -18.61 3.45 -6.27
CA LEU A 198 -17.81 3.99 -5.17
C LEU A 198 -17.25 5.36 -5.49
N HIS A 199 -16.86 5.61 -6.75
CA HIS A 199 -16.39 6.92 -7.18
C HIS A 199 -17.45 8.01 -6.91
N ARG A 200 -18.72 7.77 -7.25
CA ARG A 200 -19.82 8.70 -6.96
C ARG A 200 -19.98 8.94 -5.46
N GLN A 201 -19.97 7.88 -4.65
CA GLN A 201 -20.06 7.99 -3.19
C GLN A 201 -18.90 8.82 -2.62
N TYR A 202 -17.69 8.64 -3.13
CA TYR A 202 -16.52 9.38 -2.66
C TYR A 202 -16.54 10.85 -3.09
N LEU A 203 -17.09 11.17 -4.26
CA LEU A 203 -17.34 12.56 -4.68
C LEU A 203 -18.32 13.26 -3.74
N GLU A 204 -19.44 12.62 -3.39
CA GLU A 204 -20.43 13.15 -2.47
C GLU A 204 -19.83 13.35 -1.06
N ALA A 205 -19.09 12.36 -0.55
CA ALA A 205 -18.42 12.45 0.74
C ALA A 205 -17.37 13.56 0.78
N ALA A 206 -16.59 13.71 -0.29
CA ALA A 206 -15.57 14.75 -0.42
C ALA A 206 -16.18 16.16 -0.48
N ALA A 207 -17.34 16.33 -1.13
CA ALA A 207 -18.05 17.60 -1.17
C ALA A 207 -18.57 18.05 0.21
N GLN A 208 -18.85 17.10 1.09
CA GLN A 208 -19.30 17.35 2.47
C GLN A 208 -18.13 17.52 3.46
N TYR A 209 -16.93 17.11 3.06
CA TYR A 209 -15.72 17.17 3.88
C TYR A 209 -15.08 18.56 3.75
N ARG A 210 -15.28 19.40 4.76
CA ARG A 210 -14.70 20.76 4.85
C ARG A 210 -13.69 20.87 6.00
#